data_cb613a3cd3ab240c5a1aa9f00e0bdd00
#
_entry.id   cb613a3cd3ab240c5a1aa9f00e0bdd00
#
_cell.length_a   1.000
_cell.length_b   1.000
_cell.length_c   1.000
_cell.angle_alpha   90.00
_cell.angle_beta   90.00
_cell.angle_gamma   90.00
#
_symmetry.space_group_name_H-M   'P 1'
#
loop_
_entity.id
_entity.type
_entity.pdbx_description
1 polymer ?
#
loop_
_entity_poly.entity_id
_entity_poly.type
_entity_poly.pdbx_seq_one_letter_code
_entity_poly.pdbx_strand_id
1 'polypeptide(L)'
;MKKHLLTSFSKSLFALLLIGSNVSAQQKDTTSRPIHLNQIGFYPAAVKKAIVVSDKGGDFFIQTTQKKTVYTGKLNTSLRPNFAGHIVQYADFSAFGKPGKYVLYVPSVGYSYPFEVKASVHKAVADAAIKAYYFMRSGTALPEKYAGKWHRVEGHPDTVVLIHPSAESEGRKAGSIIASPRGWYDAGDYNKYIVNSGITTSTLLSLYEDFPAYMKTVKLKIPESNNKVPDVLDEVLWNLRWMLTMQDPADGGVYHKLTNAAFDKFEMPDKDKSPRYMVQKGTAATLDFAAVMAQASRIFKQYPKELPGLADSCITAAKKAWGWAVKNPEVAYRQEEINKKFEPKITTGAYGDNNFTDEFIWAASELVATTRDVAYLKNINLLPDNRMPVPTWSQVRLLGYYTLIKSDITENVVQDLPEIKKRLISTADDMISGVDSN
;
A
#
# COMPACT_ATOMS: atom_id res chain seq x y z
N MET A 1 -64.76 -60.28 -32.92
CA MET A 1 -65.82 -59.97 -31.96
C MET A 1 -65.48 -58.66 -31.28
N LYS A 2 -66.11 -57.55 -31.67
CA LYS A 2 -67.15 -56.80 -30.94
C LYS A 2 -66.70 -56.45 -29.53
N LYS A 3 -66.61 -55.20 -29.04
CA LYS A 3 -67.47 -54.00 -29.19
C LYS A 3 -66.66 -52.81 -28.60
N HIS A 4 -66.70 -51.66 -29.19
CA HIS A 4 -67.41 -50.42 -28.86
C HIS A 4 -67.57 -50.07 -27.40
N LEU A 5 -67.06 -48.86 -26.98
CA LEU A 5 -67.88 -47.71 -26.55
C LEU A 5 -66.91 -46.61 -26.18
N LEU A 6 -66.83 -45.50 -26.86
CA LEU A 6 -67.60 -44.26 -26.75
C LEU A 6 -67.37 -43.46 -25.48
N THR A 7 -66.65 -42.36 -25.65
CA THR A 7 -66.93 -41.00 -25.23
C THR A 7 -66.95 -40.63 -23.75
N SER A 8 -66.07 -39.76 -23.38
CA SER A 8 -66.49 -38.56 -22.65
C SER A 8 -65.47 -37.46 -22.85
N PHE A 9 -65.81 -36.38 -23.54
CA PHE A 9 -65.12 -35.14 -23.63
C PHE A 9 -65.31 -34.41 -22.29
N SER A 10 -64.25 -34.31 -21.46
CA SER A 10 -64.23 -33.39 -20.36
C SER A 10 -63.38 -32.23 -20.75
N LYS A 11 -63.97 -31.07 -20.98
CA LYS A 11 -63.32 -29.77 -21.19
C LYS A 11 -62.77 -29.32 -19.87
N SER A 12 -61.48 -29.60 -19.61
CA SER A 12 -60.75 -28.95 -18.53
C SER A 12 -60.18 -27.68 -19.07
N LEU A 13 -60.80 -26.58 -18.72
CA LEU A 13 -60.40 -25.24 -18.89
C LEU A 13 -59.13 -25.02 -18.04
N PHE A 14 -57.95 -25.10 -18.65
CA PHE A 14 -56.69 -24.71 -18.04
C PHE A 14 -56.66 -23.19 -17.96
N ALA A 15 -57.09 -22.63 -16.82
CA ALA A 15 -56.84 -21.25 -16.48
C ALA A 15 -55.35 -21.08 -16.24
N LEU A 16 -54.59 -20.54 -17.21
CA LEU A 16 -53.22 -20.06 -17.05
C LEU A 16 -53.26 -18.85 -16.10
N LEU A 17 -53.06 -19.10 -14.83
CA LEU A 17 -52.70 -18.03 -13.88
C LEU A 17 -51.31 -17.50 -14.28
N LEU A 18 -51.26 -16.44 -15.06
CA LEU A 18 -50.13 -15.56 -15.20
C LEU A 18 -49.88 -14.92 -13.83
N ILE A 19 -49.10 -15.59 -12.98
CA ILE A 19 -48.45 -14.94 -11.86
C ILE A 19 -47.41 -14.02 -12.48
N GLY A 20 -47.83 -12.79 -12.75
CA GLY A 20 -46.92 -11.67 -13.01
C GLY A 20 -46.05 -11.48 -11.78
N SER A 21 -44.94 -12.19 -11.72
CA SER A 21 -43.84 -11.79 -10.85
C SER A 21 -43.41 -10.38 -11.29
N ASN A 22 -43.92 -9.37 -10.60
CA ASN A 22 -43.33 -8.08 -10.59
C ASN A 22 -41.90 -8.26 -10.04
N VAL A 23 -41.00 -8.68 -10.89
CA VAL A 23 -39.58 -8.41 -10.70
C VAL A 23 -39.48 -6.89 -10.83
N SER A 24 -39.69 -6.20 -9.71
CA SER A 24 -39.16 -4.87 -9.56
C SER A 24 -37.67 -5.03 -9.83
N ALA A 25 -37.26 -4.82 -11.07
CA ALA A 25 -35.88 -4.51 -11.38
C ALA A 25 -35.56 -3.34 -10.46
N GLN A 26 -34.80 -3.62 -9.41
CA GLN A 26 -34.20 -2.61 -8.60
C GLN A 26 -33.37 -1.83 -9.59
N GLN A 27 -33.90 -0.72 -10.07
CA GLN A 27 -33.24 0.20 -10.96
C GLN A 27 -31.98 0.58 -10.21
N LYS A 28 -30.85 -0.03 -10.60
CA LYS A 28 -29.54 0.35 -10.10
C LYS A 28 -29.52 1.85 -10.28
N ASP A 29 -29.49 2.60 -9.19
CA ASP A 29 -29.35 4.04 -9.19
C ASP A 29 -27.96 4.35 -9.78
N THR A 30 -27.90 4.33 -11.12
CA THR A 30 -26.70 4.61 -11.93
C THR A 30 -26.55 6.10 -12.16
N THR A 31 -27.46 6.92 -11.61
CA THR A 31 -27.28 8.36 -11.62
C THR A 31 -26.19 8.72 -10.60
N SER A 32 -24.97 8.84 -11.07
CA SER A 32 -23.92 9.52 -10.32
C SER A 32 -24.48 10.85 -9.88
N ARG A 33 -24.58 11.08 -8.55
CA ARG A 33 -25.03 12.37 -8.05
C ARG A 33 -24.10 13.43 -8.58
N PRO A 34 -24.58 14.51 -9.20
CA PRO A 34 -23.74 15.48 -9.86
C PRO A 34 -22.92 16.36 -8.91
N ILE A 35 -23.01 16.14 -7.60
CA ILE A 35 -22.20 16.84 -6.58
C ILE A 35 -21.21 15.84 -5.98
N HIS A 36 -19.93 16.07 -6.25
CA HIS A 36 -18.81 15.25 -5.79
C HIS A 36 -18.03 15.99 -4.71
N LEU A 37 -17.82 15.34 -3.59
CA LEU A 37 -17.03 15.83 -2.46
C LEU A 37 -16.40 14.67 -1.70
N ASN A 38 -15.49 14.98 -0.77
CA ASN A 38 -14.93 13.97 0.11
C ASN A 38 -16.02 13.45 1.07
N GLN A 39 -16.49 12.23 0.80
CA GLN A 39 -17.58 11.60 1.57
C GLN A 39 -17.15 11.21 2.99
N ILE A 40 -15.85 11.04 3.25
CA ILE A 40 -15.33 10.84 4.61
C ILE A 40 -15.53 12.12 5.43
N GLY A 41 -15.31 13.27 4.79
CA GLY A 41 -15.52 14.58 5.40
C GLY A 41 -14.28 15.46 5.42
N PHE A 42 -14.34 16.52 6.23
CA PHE A 42 -13.34 17.57 6.23
C PHE A 42 -12.91 17.94 7.64
N TYR A 43 -11.66 18.34 7.80
CA TYR A 43 -11.22 19.02 9.00
C TYR A 43 -11.83 20.43 9.08
N PRO A 44 -12.14 20.96 10.28
CA PRO A 44 -12.76 22.30 10.42
C PRO A 44 -12.01 23.42 9.72
N ALA A 45 -10.69 23.44 9.84
CA ALA A 45 -9.83 24.50 9.28
C ALA A 45 -9.26 24.16 7.87
N ALA A 46 -9.57 22.99 7.29
CA ALA A 46 -9.08 22.64 5.98
C ALA A 46 -9.81 23.37 4.85
N VAL A 47 -9.17 23.41 3.68
CA VAL A 47 -9.85 23.76 2.43
C VAL A 47 -10.95 22.74 2.16
N LYS A 48 -12.15 23.23 1.84
CA LYS A 48 -13.35 22.43 1.62
C LYS A 48 -14.00 22.82 0.31
N LYS A 49 -13.77 22.03 -0.72
CA LYS A 49 -14.35 22.24 -2.06
C LYS A 49 -15.19 21.03 -2.45
N ALA A 50 -16.28 21.29 -3.15
CA ALA A 50 -17.06 20.27 -3.85
C ALA A 50 -17.13 20.61 -5.34
N ILE A 51 -17.13 19.58 -6.17
CA ILE A 51 -17.32 19.70 -7.61
C ILE A 51 -18.80 19.49 -7.90
N VAL A 52 -19.40 20.43 -8.63
CA VAL A 52 -20.79 20.36 -9.08
C VAL A 52 -20.81 20.26 -10.59
N VAL A 53 -21.28 19.14 -11.13
CA VAL A 53 -21.42 18.93 -12.59
C VAL A 53 -22.69 19.65 -13.05
N SER A 54 -22.55 20.90 -13.50
CA SER A 54 -23.62 21.75 -13.96
C SER A 54 -23.05 22.93 -14.75
N ASP A 55 -23.80 23.43 -15.70
CA ASP A 55 -23.55 24.67 -16.47
C ASP A 55 -24.32 25.88 -15.88
N LYS A 56 -25.16 25.66 -14.87
CA LYS A 56 -26.01 26.68 -14.24
C LYS A 56 -25.35 27.22 -12.98
N GLY A 57 -24.87 28.45 -13.05
CA GLY A 57 -24.39 29.16 -11.85
C GLY A 57 -25.46 29.29 -10.77
N GLY A 58 -25.10 29.85 -9.65
CA GLY A 58 -26.05 30.15 -8.56
C GLY A 58 -25.46 29.96 -7.17
N ASP A 59 -26.33 29.92 -6.21
CA ASP A 59 -25.98 29.72 -4.81
C ASP A 59 -25.96 28.25 -4.45
N PHE A 60 -25.08 27.89 -3.51
CA PHE A 60 -25.10 26.59 -2.84
C PHE A 60 -25.31 26.79 -1.33
N PHE A 61 -25.79 25.75 -0.69
CA PHE A 61 -26.13 25.77 0.73
C PHE A 61 -25.53 24.57 1.44
N ILE A 62 -24.84 24.81 2.57
CA ILE A 62 -24.56 23.73 3.51
C ILE A 62 -25.76 23.62 4.45
N GLN A 63 -26.31 22.43 4.52
CA GLN A 63 -27.49 22.15 5.35
C GLN A 63 -27.20 21.02 6.33
N THR A 64 -27.87 21.08 7.49
CA THR A 64 -27.91 19.92 8.39
C THR A 64 -28.66 18.77 7.72
N THR A 65 -28.59 17.57 8.29
CA THR A 65 -29.38 16.42 7.82
C THR A 65 -30.91 16.65 7.90
N GLN A 66 -31.33 17.60 8.70
CA GLN A 66 -32.74 18.06 8.79
C GLN A 66 -33.05 19.20 7.81
N LYS A 67 -32.19 19.45 6.83
CA LYS A 67 -32.36 20.48 5.78
C LYS A 67 -32.37 21.93 6.27
N LYS A 68 -31.86 22.20 7.48
CA LYS A 68 -31.67 23.60 7.98
C LYS A 68 -30.38 24.15 7.38
N THR A 69 -30.44 25.26 6.64
CA THR A 69 -29.28 25.96 6.09
C THR A 69 -28.44 26.57 7.22
N VAL A 70 -27.13 26.31 7.16
CA VAL A 70 -26.13 26.80 8.13
C VAL A 70 -25.00 27.59 7.47
N TYR A 71 -24.90 27.55 6.15
CA TYR A 71 -23.96 28.33 5.37
C TYR A 71 -24.47 28.48 3.93
N THR A 72 -24.19 29.65 3.33
CA THR A 72 -24.51 29.95 1.93
C THR A 72 -23.26 30.44 1.23
N GLY A 73 -23.03 29.97 0.01
CA GLY A 73 -21.95 30.40 -0.86
C GLY A 73 -22.41 30.48 -2.32
N LYS A 74 -21.55 30.99 -3.18
CA LYS A 74 -21.79 31.05 -4.63
C LYS A 74 -20.89 30.04 -5.34
N LEU A 75 -21.43 29.39 -6.36
CA LEU A 75 -20.67 28.52 -7.24
C LEU A 75 -19.71 29.34 -8.09
N ASN A 76 -18.45 28.92 -8.13
CA ASN A 76 -17.45 29.42 -9.05
C ASN A 76 -17.46 28.55 -10.30
N THR A 77 -17.67 29.16 -11.46
CA THR A 77 -17.79 28.42 -12.72
C THR A 77 -16.42 28.23 -13.35
N SER A 78 -16.08 27.00 -13.72
CA SER A 78 -15.05 26.75 -14.71
C SER A 78 -15.63 26.96 -16.09
N LEU A 79 -15.01 27.80 -16.90
CA LEU A 79 -15.42 28.04 -18.28
C LEU A 79 -14.93 26.99 -19.28
N ARG A 80 -14.14 26.01 -18.80
CA ARG A 80 -13.58 24.94 -19.62
C ARG A 80 -14.11 23.58 -19.16
N PRO A 81 -14.40 22.67 -20.11
CA PRO A 81 -14.69 21.28 -19.74
C PRO A 81 -13.47 20.67 -19.02
N ASN A 82 -13.71 19.84 -18.00
CA ASN A 82 -12.68 19.02 -17.38
C ASN A 82 -12.23 17.90 -18.35
N PHE A 83 -11.27 17.08 -17.94
CA PHE A 83 -10.79 15.94 -18.75
C PHE A 83 -11.90 14.93 -19.13
N ALA A 84 -12.98 14.86 -18.36
CA ALA A 84 -14.12 14.00 -18.66
C ALA A 84 -15.14 14.68 -19.62
N GLY A 85 -14.85 15.88 -20.13
CA GLY A 85 -15.71 16.61 -21.06
C GLY A 85 -16.92 17.29 -20.38
N HIS A 86 -16.95 17.38 -19.04
CA HIS A 86 -18.05 18.02 -18.31
C HIS A 86 -17.72 19.45 -17.91
N ILE A 87 -18.71 20.32 -18.03
CA ILE A 87 -18.65 21.65 -17.40
C ILE A 87 -18.88 21.45 -15.90
N VAL A 88 -17.92 21.91 -15.10
CA VAL A 88 -17.97 21.79 -13.66
C VAL A 88 -17.92 23.16 -13.00
N GLN A 89 -18.47 23.23 -11.81
CA GLN A 89 -18.44 24.39 -10.93
C GLN A 89 -17.89 23.95 -9.56
N TYR A 90 -17.34 24.90 -8.83
CA TYR A 90 -16.80 24.64 -7.49
C TYR A 90 -17.63 25.33 -6.43
N ALA A 91 -18.06 24.56 -5.45
CA ALA A 91 -18.62 25.05 -4.21
C ALA A 91 -17.50 25.12 -3.16
N ASP A 92 -16.92 26.29 -2.95
CA ASP A 92 -15.93 26.52 -1.91
C ASP A 92 -16.62 26.94 -0.60
N PHE A 93 -16.55 26.07 0.40
CA PHE A 93 -17.07 26.31 1.74
C PHE A 93 -15.98 26.22 2.82
N SER A 94 -14.74 26.56 2.43
CA SER A 94 -13.57 26.53 3.34
C SER A 94 -13.77 27.38 4.59
N ALA A 95 -14.51 28.49 4.49
CA ALA A 95 -14.86 29.34 5.62
C ALA A 95 -15.83 28.68 6.63
N PHE A 96 -16.53 27.61 6.25
CA PHE A 96 -17.44 26.89 7.13
C PHE A 96 -16.69 25.83 7.95
N GLY A 97 -16.44 26.09 9.24
CA GLY A 97 -15.67 25.20 10.12
C GLY A 97 -16.46 24.54 11.26
N LYS A 98 -17.80 24.71 11.33
CA LYS A 98 -18.60 24.17 12.42
C LYS A 98 -18.65 22.63 12.38
N PRO A 99 -18.25 21.93 13.46
CA PRO A 99 -18.35 20.47 13.51
C PRO A 99 -19.80 19.99 13.41
N GLY A 100 -20.02 18.87 12.69
CA GLY A 100 -21.34 18.26 12.51
C GLY A 100 -21.46 17.42 11.25
N LYS A 101 -22.69 16.91 10.99
CA LYS A 101 -23.04 16.18 9.77
C LYS A 101 -23.89 17.06 8.86
N TYR A 102 -23.52 17.09 7.60
CA TYR A 102 -24.06 18.03 6.64
C TYR A 102 -24.30 17.40 5.28
N VAL A 103 -25.09 18.08 4.46
CA VAL A 103 -25.22 17.86 3.02
C VAL A 103 -24.98 19.19 2.30
N LEU A 104 -24.46 19.17 1.11
CA LEU A 104 -24.41 20.31 0.21
C LEU A 104 -25.63 20.27 -0.71
N TYR A 105 -26.35 21.38 -0.81
CA TYR A 105 -27.52 21.53 -1.65
C TYR A 105 -27.31 22.63 -2.70
N VAL A 106 -27.62 22.31 -3.94
CA VAL A 106 -27.67 23.26 -5.06
C VAL A 106 -29.06 23.19 -5.67
N PRO A 107 -29.84 24.27 -5.73
CA PRO A 107 -31.25 24.26 -6.17
C PRO A 107 -31.46 23.63 -7.56
N SER A 108 -30.56 23.89 -8.50
CA SER A 108 -30.65 23.36 -9.87
C SER A 108 -30.18 21.92 -10.04
N VAL A 109 -29.53 21.31 -9.00
CA VAL A 109 -28.82 20.04 -9.08
C VAL A 109 -29.29 19.02 -8.06
N GLY A 110 -29.61 19.47 -6.83
CA GLY A 110 -30.02 18.60 -5.71
C GLY A 110 -29.01 18.52 -4.60
N TYR A 111 -28.92 17.35 -3.95
CA TYR A 111 -28.14 17.13 -2.75
C TYR A 111 -26.89 16.26 -3.01
N SER A 112 -25.81 16.59 -2.31
CA SER A 112 -24.65 15.68 -2.20
C SER A 112 -24.97 14.46 -1.33
N TYR A 113 -24.02 13.51 -1.30
CA TYR A 113 -23.95 12.57 -0.18
C TYR A 113 -23.66 13.34 1.13
N PRO A 114 -24.10 12.79 2.30
CA PRO A 114 -23.74 13.36 3.58
C PRO A 114 -22.23 13.32 3.82
N PHE A 115 -21.70 14.34 4.50
CA PHE A 115 -20.31 14.42 4.93
C PHE A 115 -20.22 14.95 6.36
N GLU A 116 -19.07 14.71 7.00
CA GLU A 116 -18.78 15.24 8.34
C GLU A 116 -17.75 16.37 8.30
N VAL A 117 -17.92 17.35 9.17
CA VAL A 117 -16.86 18.29 9.56
C VAL A 117 -16.45 17.93 10.98
N LYS A 118 -15.20 17.50 11.18
CA LYS A 118 -14.74 16.97 12.47
C LYS A 118 -13.23 17.02 12.59
N ALA A 119 -12.70 17.34 13.78
CA ALA A 119 -11.26 17.42 14.04
C ALA A 119 -10.51 16.06 13.88
N SER A 120 -11.21 14.94 13.93
CA SER A 120 -10.63 13.59 13.77
C SER A 120 -11.29 12.81 12.65
N VAL A 121 -11.75 13.49 11.59
CA VAL A 121 -12.62 12.90 10.55
C VAL A 121 -11.96 11.73 9.83
N HIS A 122 -10.65 11.79 9.56
CA HIS A 122 -9.93 10.73 8.85
C HIS A 122 -9.33 9.64 9.76
N LYS A 123 -9.45 9.80 11.11
CA LYS A 123 -8.80 8.86 12.04
C LYS A 123 -9.20 7.40 11.82
N ALA A 124 -10.49 7.12 11.66
CA ALA A 124 -10.97 5.76 11.48
C ALA A 124 -10.45 5.11 10.18
N VAL A 125 -10.32 5.91 9.12
CA VAL A 125 -9.78 5.45 7.84
C VAL A 125 -8.28 5.21 7.94
N ALA A 126 -7.54 6.09 8.60
CA ALA A 126 -6.11 5.92 8.84
C ALA A 126 -5.83 4.67 9.67
N ASP A 127 -6.54 4.47 10.78
CA ASP A 127 -6.43 3.27 11.61
C ASP A 127 -6.75 2.00 10.81
N ALA A 128 -7.79 2.03 9.96
CA ALA A 128 -8.18 0.90 9.13
C ALA A 128 -7.12 0.59 8.04
N ALA A 129 -6.54 1.62 7.43
CA ALA A 129 -5.47 1.47 6.44
C ALA A 129 -4.23 0.79 7.03
N ILE A 130 -3.81 1.19 8.23
CA ILE A 130 -2.69 0.53 8.91
C ILE A 130 -3.10 -0.88 9.36
N LYS A 131 -4.31 -1.06 9.88
CA LYS A 131 -4.86 -2.37 10.26
C LYS A 131 -4.92 -3.36 9.09
N ALA A 132 -5.03 -2.89 7.84
CA ALA A 132 -5.07 -3.76 6.66
C ALA A 132 -3.86 -4.70 6.58
N TYR A 133 -2.69 -4.26 7.01
CA TYR A 133 -1.48 -5.11 7.03
C TYR A 133 -1.61 -6.32 7.95
N TYR A 134 -2.32 -6.20 9.07
CA TYR A 134 -2.61 -7.33 9.94
C TYR A 134 -3.34 -8.46 9.18
N PHE A 135 -4.24 -8.12 8.26
CA PHE A 135 -4.95 -9.11 7.46
C PHE A 135 -4.07 -9.77 6.39
N MET A 136 -2.94 -9.14 6.04
CA MET A 136 -1.96 -9.69 5.09
C MET A 136 -0.91 -10.59 5.74
N ARG A 137 -0.90 -10.73 7.06
CA ARG A 137 0.09 -11.57 7.78
C ARG A 137 0.08 -13.01 7.28
N SER A 138 1.23 -13.52 6.82
CA SER A 138 1.48 -14.93 6.51
C SER A 138 1.94 -15.68 7.77
N GLY A 139 1.71 -16.99 7.85
CA GLY A 139 2.23 -17.84 8.91
C GLY A 139 1.62 -17.61 10.29
N THR A 140 0.35 -17.18 10.33
CA THR A 140 -0.41 -17.05 11.58
C THR A 140 -1.91 -17.13 11.34
N ALA A 141 -2.63 -17.66 12.33
CA ALA A 141 -4.08 -17.52 12.37
C ALA A 141 -4.46 -16.07 12.68
N LEU A 142 -5.60 -15.62 12.14
CA LEU A 142 -6.22 -14.34 12.48
C LEU A 142 -7.46 -14.63 13.32
N PRO A 143 -7.37 -14.62 14.67
CA PRO A 143 -8.51 -14.92 15.53
C PRO A 143 -9.62 -13.88 15.42
N GLU A 144 -10.87 -14.30 15.59
CA GLU A 144 -12.06 -13.44 15.52
C GLU A 144 -11.98 -12.23 16.46
N LYS A 145 -11.39 -12.40 17.65
CA LYS A 145 -11.14 -11.31 18.60
C LYS A 145 -10.48 -10.07 17.98
N TYR A 146 -9.56 -10.27 17.02
CA TYR A 146 -8.79 -9.23 16.35
C TYR A 146 -9.24 -8.96 14.91
N ALA A 147 -9.73 -9.99 14.22
CA ALA A 147 -10.10 -9.94 12.81
C ALA A 147 -11.61 -9.80 12.55
N GLY A 148 -12.46 -10.01 13.57
CA GLY A 148 -13.92 -10.00 13.41
C GLY A 148 -14.37 -11.04 12.36
N LYS A 149 -15.29 -10.68 11.50
CA LYS A 149 -15.80 -11.55 10.44
C LYS A 149 -14.76 -12.00 9.40
N TRP A 150 -13.58 -11.39 9.39
CA TRP A 150 -12.46 -11.72 8.51
C TRP A 150 -11.44 -12.66 9.17
N HIS A 151 -11.83 -13.34 10.26
CA HIS A 151 -10.98 -14.33 10.90
C HIS A 151 -10.66 -15.49 9.95
N ARG A 152 -9.48 -16.06 10.12
CA ARG A 152 -9.03 -17.24 9.36
C ARG A 152 -8.02 -18.06 10.15
N VAL A 153 -7.90 -19.32 9.80
CA VAL A 153 -6.84 -20.20 10.30
C VAL A 153 -5.49 -19.82 9.69
N GLU A 154 -4.43 -20.39 10.23
CA GLU A 154 -3.07 -20.20 9.72
C GLU A 154 -2.92 -20.74 8.29
N GLY A 155 -2.28 -19.94 7.43
CA GLY A 155 -1.81 -20.36 6.11
C GLY A 155 -0.34 -20.02 5.93
N HIS A 156 0.37 -20.81 5.15
CA HIS A 156 1.78 -20.60 4.76
C HIS A 156 2.70 -20.31 5.95
N PRO A 157 2.89 -21.27 6.88
CA PRO A 157 3.84 -21.10 7.98
C PRO A 157 5.29 -20.94 7.49
N ASP A 158 5.55 -21.31 6.23
CA ASP A 158 6.84 -21.20 5.53
C ASP A 158 8.02 -21.74 6.34
N THR A 159 7.78 -22.83 7.06
CA THR A 159 8.81 -23.59 7.79
C THR A 159 9.58 -24.55 6.88
N VAL A 160 9.02 -24.84 5.70
CA VAL A 160 9.59 -25.70 4.66
C VAL A 160 9.58 -24.93 3.35
N VAL A 161 10.68 -24.21 3.08
CA VAL A 161 10.88 -23.47 1.83
C VAL A 161 12.06 -24.04 1.10
N LEU A 162 11.89 -24.40 -0.16
CA LEU A 162 12.93 -25.00 -0.99
C LEU A 162 13.82 -23.93 -1.62
N ILE A 163 15.11 -24.13 -1.62
CA ILE A 163 16.03 -23.33 -2.43
C ILE A 163 15.85 -23.74 -3.89
N HIS A 164 15.31 -22.80 -4.69
CA HIS A 164 15.18 -22.99 -6.12
C HIS A 164 16.58 -23.09 -6.77
N PRO A 165 16.80 -23.87 -7.84
CA PRO A 165 18.12 -23.97 -8.47
C PRO A 165 18.75 -22.63 -8.87
N SER A 166 17.94 -21.63 -9.22
CA SER A 166 18.43 -20.26 -9.48
C SER A 166 18.96 -19.52 -8.24
N ALA A 167 18.65 -20.02 -7.06
CA ALA A 167 19.03 -19.42 -5.77
C ALA A 167 20.21 -20.15 -5.11
N GLU A 168 20.76 -21.16 -5.78
CA GLU A 168 21.87 -21.97 -5.23
C GLU A 168 23.08 -21.10 -4.87
N SER A 169 23.65 -21.35 -3.72
CA SER A 169 24.87 -20.72 -3.22
C SER A 169 25.74 -21.74 -2.47
N GLU A 170 26.93 -21.34 -2.06
CA GLU A 170 27.84 -22.20 -1.33
C GLU A 170 27.21 -22.80 -0.06
N GLY A 171 26.49 -21.97 0.70
CA GLY A 171 25.83 -22.37 1.95
C GLY A 171 24.40 -22.89 1.79
N ARG A 172 23.80 -22.82 0.58
CA ARG A 172 22.40 -23.18 0.32
C ARG A 172 22.25 -23.86 -1.02
N LYS A 173 22.31 -25.18 -1.00
CA LYS A 173 22.20 -26.02 -2.22
C LYS A 173 20.76 -26.07 -2.74
N ALA A 174 20.61 -26.19 -4.06
CA ALA A 174 19.32 -26.41 -4.70
C ALA A 174 18.57 -27.57 -4.05
N GLY A 175 17.28 -27.38 -3.78
CA GLY A 175 16.42 -28.36 -3.12
C GLY A 175 16.60 -28.46 -1.60
N SER A 176 17.59 -27.79 -0.98
CA SER A 176 17.68 -27.72 0.47
C SER A 176 16.53 -26.91 1.06
N ILE A 177 16.19 -27.24 2.31
CA ILE A 177 15.06 -26.63 3.02
C ILE A 177 15.56 -25.59 3.99
N ILE A 178 14.88 -24.44 4.01
CA ILE A 178 15.05 -23.39 5.00
C ILE A 178 13.70 -22.99 5.57
N ALA A 179 13.70 -22.36 6.75
CA ALA A 179 12.50 -21.73 7.33
C ALA A 179 12.53 -20.23 7.06
N SER A 180 11.42 -19.69 6.54
CA SER A 180 11.27 -18.25 6.27
C SER A 180 9.85 -17.78 6.66
N PRO A 181 9.47 -17.92 7.96
CA PRO A 181 8.12 -17.64 8.44
C PRO A 181 7.81 -16.15 8.48
N ARG A 182 6.54 -15.83 8.72
CA ARG A 182 6.00 -14.45 8.82
C ARG A 182 6.00 -13.73 7.47
N GLY A 183 6.00 -12.39 7.50
CA GLY A 183 5.86 -11.55 6.33
C GLY A 183 4.39 -11.27 5.98
N TRP A 184 4.20 -10.43 4.98
CA TRP A 184 2.90 -10.13 4.41
C TRP A 184 2.75 -10.77 3.03
N TYR A 185 1.56 -11.25 2.72
CA TYR A 185 1.17 -11.53 1.35
C TYR A 185 1.22 -10.25 0.52
N ASP A 186 1.54 -10.35 -0.75
CA ASP A 186 1.71 -9.17 -1.62
C ASP A 186 0.37 -8.49 -1.94
N ALA A 187 -0.56 -9.24 -2.50
CA ALA A 187 -1.85 -8.71 -2.93
C ALA A 187 -2.96 -9.76 -2.79
N GLY A 188 -3.51 -10.23 -3.93
CA GLY A 188 -4.45 -11.34 -3.99
C GLY A 188 -3.81 -12.71 -4.07
N ASP A 189 -2.50 -12.76 -4.16
CA ASP A 189 -1.68 -13.97 -4.14
C ASP A 189 -0.99 -14.15 -2.78
N TYR A 190 -0.45 -15.35 -2.55
CA TYR A 190 0.20 -15.71 -1.28
C TYR A 190 1.72 -15.63 -1.31
N ASN A 191 2.27 -15.00 -2.34
CA ASN A 191 3.71 -14.81 -2.47
C ASN A 191 4.20 -13.59 -1.68
N LYS A 192 5.52 -13.54 -1.45
CA LYS A 192 6.17 -12.47 -0.68
C LYS A 192 7.38 -11.97 -1.47
N TYR A 193 7.40 -10.68 -1.79
CA TYR A 193 8.39 -10.04 -2.65
C TYR A 193 9.17 -8.98 -1.88
N ILE A 194 10.50 -8.99 -1.98
CA ILE A 194 11.33 -8.06 -1.20
C ILE A 194 11.17 -6.62 -1.67
N VAL A 195 11.14 -6.35 -2.97
CA VAL A 195 11.02 -4.98 -3.48
C VAL A 195 9.69 -4.34 -3.09
N ASN A 196 8.57 -5.06 -3.17
CA ASN A 196 7.26 -4.59 -2.73
C ASN A 196 7.20 -4.39 -1.21
N SER A 197 7.75 -5.36 -0.45
CA SER A 197 7.88 -5.24 1.00
C SER A 197 8.80 -4.10 1.41
N GLY A 198 9.81 -3.79 0.61
CA GLY A 198 10.78 -2.70 0.84
C GLY A 198 10.08 -1.36 0.95
N ILE A 199 9.47 -0.90 -0.14
CA ILE A 199 8.75 0.38 -0.16
C ILE A 199 7.62 0.42 0.89
N THR A 200 6.88 -0.69 1.06
CA THR A 200 5.76 -0.76 1.99
C THR A 200 6.21 -0.63 3.44
N THR A 201 7.24 -1.38 3.83
CA THR A 201 7.79 -1.33 5.19
C THR A 201 8.38 0.03 5.50
N SER A 202 9.14 0.61 4.56
CA SER A 202 9.71 1.96 4.70
C SER A 202 8.63 3.02 4.83
N THR A 203 7.52 2.90 4.10
CA THR A 203 6.39 3.84 4.23
C THR A 203 5.82 3.84 5.64
N LEU A 204 5.63 2.68 6.27
CA LEU A 204 5.14 2.59 7.66
C LEU A 204 6.18 3.06 8.67
N LEU A 205 7.47 2.78 8.45
CA LEU A 205 8.55 3.29 9.27
C LEU A 205 8.64 4.82 9.19
N SER A 206 8.52 5.40 7.98
CA SER A 206 8.50 6.84 7.76
C SER A 206 7.28 7.50 8.41
N LEU A 207 6.11 6.86 8.37
CA LEU A 207 4.92 7.31 9.07
C LEU A 207 5.18 7.42 10.58
N TYR A 208 5.89 6.46 11.16
CA TYR A 208 6.28 6.54 12.57
C TYR A 208 7.32 7.64 12.81
N GLU A 209 8.33 7.79 11.96
CA GLU A 209 9.35 8.85 12.10
C GLU A 209 8.76 10.26 12.00
N ASP A 210 7.77 10.44 11.11
CA ASP A 210 7.13 11.75 10.89
C ASP A 210 6.13 12.11 12.00
N PHE A 211 5.43 11.11 12.55
CA PHE A 211 4.35 11.34 13.51
C PHE A 211 4.48 10.46 14.77
N PRO A 212 5.64 10.43 15.44
CA PRO A 212 5.90 9.46 16.53
C PRO A 212 4.94 9.61 17.70
N ALA A 213 4.59 10.85 18.07
CA ALA A 213 3.66 11.11 19.16
C ALA A 213 2.25 10.58 18.85
N TYR A 214 1.78 10.79 17.62
CA TYR A 214 0.49 10.28 17.16
C TYR A 214 0.48 8.75 17.05
N MET A 215 1.48 8.16 16.41
CA MET A 215 1.57 6.70 16.23
C MET A 215 1.62 5.93 17.55
N LYS A 216 2.20 6.49 18.61
CA LYS A 216 2.16 5.93 19.96
C LYS A 216 0.75 5.86 20.54
N THR A 217 -0.19 6.66 20.05
CA THR A 217 -1.59 6.65 20.50
C THR A 217 -2.50 5.74 19.67
N VAL A 218 -2.06 5.33 18.48
CA VAL A 218 -2.84 4.46 17.59
C VAL A 218 -2.92 3.05 18.18
N LYS A 219 -4.14 2.51 18.26
CA LYS A 219 -4.44 1.15 18.72
C LYS A 219 -5.19 0.41 17.64
N LEU A 220 -4.52 -0.54 17.00
CA LEU A 220 -5.04 -1.29 15.85
C LEU A 220 -5.86 -2.50 16.27
N LYS A 221 -5.91 -2.84 17.55
CA LYS A 221 -6.51 -4.10 18.04
C LYS A 221 -5.89 -5.32 17.34
N ILE A 222 -4.59 -5.44 17.41
CA ILE A 222 -3.79 -6.59 17.01
C ILE A 222 -3.35 -7.37 18.28
N PRO A 223 -2.83 -8.60 18.16
CA PRO A 223 -2.39 -9.36 19.34
C PRO A 223 -1.38 -8.63 20.22
N GLU A 224 -0.54 -7.79 19.62
CA GLU A 224 0.54 -7.05 20.26
C GLU A 224 0.11 -5.72 20.90
N SER A 225 -1.14 -5.23 20.70
CA SER A 225 -1.60 -3.89 21.13
C SER A 225 -1.46 -3.55 22.61
N ASN A 226 -1.14 -4.53 23.45
CA ASN A 226 -0.96 -4.34 24.91
C ASN A 226 0.52 -4.26 25.33
N ASN A 227 1.47 -4.40 24.41
CA ASN A 227 2.88 -4.22 24.70
C ASN A 227 3.27 -2.73 24.73
N LYS A 228 4.56 -2.41 24.88
CA LYS A 228 5.08 -1.04 24.92
C LYS A 228 5.56 -0.51 23.55
N VAL A 229 5.57 -1.36 22.54
CA VAL A 229 5.89 -0.97 21.16
C VAL A 229 4.61 -0.41 20.51
N PRO A 230 4.67 0.68 19.75
CA PRO A 230 3.52 1.16 19.00
C PRO A 230 3.01 0.12 18.00
N ASP A 231 1.68 -0.03 17.89
CA ASP A 231 1.06 -1.07 17.06
C ASP A 231 1.55 -1.03 15.59
N VAL A 232 1.83 0.15 15.03
CA VAL A 232 2.39 0.28 13.68
C VAL A 232 3.77 -0.36 13.58
N LEU A 233 4.60 -0.26 14.61
CA LEU A 233 5.91 -0.89 14.64
C LEU A 233 5.82 -2.39 14.89
N ASP A 234 4.85 -2.86 15.67
CA ASP A 234 4.57 -4.29 15.83
C ASP A 234 4.15 -4.92 14.49
N GLU A 235 3.36 -4.18 13.69
CA GLU A 235 2.98 -4.65 12.37
C GLU A 235 4.17 -4.68 11.41
N VAL A 236 5.01 -3.63 11.42
CA VAL A 236 6.28 -3.61 10.68
C VAL A 236 7.17 -4.79 11.07
N LEU A 237 7.28 -5.08 12.37
CA LEU A 237 8.09 -6.20 12.88
C LEU A 237 7.67 -7.55 12.30
N TRP A 238 6.37 -7.75 12.04
CA TRP A 238 5.89 -8.98 11.42
C TRP A 238 6.56 -9.24 10.06
N ASN A 239 6.64 -8.20 9.24
CA ASN A 239 7.28 -8.30 7.92
C ASN A 239 8.81 -8.24 8.00
N LEU A 240 9.36 -7.37 8.84
CA LEU A 240 10.80 -7.18 8.99
C LEU A 240 11.53 -8.49 9.39
N ARG A 241 10.91 -9.26 10.27
CA ARG A 241 11.45 -10.55 10.70
C ARG A 241 11.49 -11.58 9.57
N TRP A 242 10.51 -11.56 8.67
CA TRP A 242 10.57 -12.34 7.44
C TRP A 242 11.67 -11.82 6.51
N MET A 243 11.76 -10.52 6.27
CA MET A 243 12.80 -9.94 5.42
C MET A 243 14.20 -10.37 5.86
N LEU A 244 14.46 -10.40 7.18
CA LEU A 244 15.74 -10.87 7.73
C LEU A 244 16.06 -12.33 7.35
N THR A 245 15.08 -13.18 7.15
CA THR A 245 15.29 -14.57 6.70
C THR A 245 15.64 -14.68 5.22
N MET A 246 15.35 -13.63 4.45
CA MET A 246 15.61 -13.56 3.02
C MET A 246 17.07 -13.21 2.68
N GLN A 247 17.85 -12.80 3.67
CA GLN A 247 19.29 -12.59 3.48
C GLN A 247 20.06 -13.91 3.55
N ASP A 248 20.95 -14.14 2.60
CA ASP A 248 21.89 -15.24 2.70
C ASP A 248 23.00 -14.90 3.71
N PRO A 249 23.15 -15.67 4.80
CA PRO A 249 24.15 -15.38 5.82
C PRO A 249 25.60 -15.51 5.31
N ALA A 250 25.83 -16.29 4.26
CA ALA A 250 27.17 -16.56 3.73
C ALA A 250 27.77 -15.35 3.02
N ASP A 251 26.97 -14.62 2.22
CA ASP A 251 27.49 -13.52 1.40
C ASP A 251 26.77 -12.17 1.64
N GLY A 252 25.61 -12.20 2.29
CA GLY A 252 24.82 -10.99 2.59
C GLY A 252 23.84 -10.56 1.50
N GLY A 253 23.83 -11.23 0.33
CA GLY A 253 22.86 -10.98 -0.72
C GLY A 253 21.43 -11.40 -0.34
N VAL A 254 20.43 -10.77 -0.92
CA VAL A 254 19.02 -10.99 -0.56
C VAL A 254 18.26 -11.64 -1.71
N TYR A 255 17.54 -12.71 -1.40
CA TYR A 255 16.69 -13.42 -2.36
C TYR A 255 15.51 -12.53 -2.76
N HIS A 256 15.18 -12.54 -4.06
CA HIS A 256 14.22 -11.63 -4.65
C HIS A 256 12.79 -11.82 -4.10
N LYS A 257 12.36 -13.09 -3.96
CA LYS A 257 11.04 -13.44 -3.43
C LYS A 257 10.99 -14.84 -2.84
N LEU A 258 9.97 -15.08 -2.02
CA LEU A 258 9.49 -16.37 -1.57
C LEU A 258 8.14 -16.64 -2.25
N THR A 259 8.02 -17.71 -3.03
CA THR A 259 6.93 -17.85 -3.99
C THR A 259 6.52 -19.30 -4.22
N ASN A 260 5.30 -19.53 -4.63
CA ASN A 260 4.87 -20.74 -5.33
C ASN A 260 5.45 -20.75 -6.77
N ALA A 261 5.43 -21.89 -7.43
CA ALA A 261 5.83 -21.96 -8.84
C ALA A 261 4.86 -21.20 -9.76
N ALA A 262 3.56 -21.24 -9.46
CA ALA A 262 2.51 -20.55 -10.18
C ALA A 262 1.56 -19.83 -9.19
N PHE A 263 0.74 -18.92 -9.67
CA PHE A 263 -0.31 -18.31 -8.86
C PHE A 263 -1.33 -19.35 -8.39
N ASP A 264 -1.77 -19.19 -7.15
CA ASP A 264 -2.77 -20.02 -6.53
C ASP A 264 -4.15 -19.78 -7.15
N LYS A 265 -5.08 -20.69 -6.88
CA LYS A 265 -6.47 -20.49 -7.19
C LYS A 265 -7.08 -19.44 -6.24
N PHE A 266 -8.28 -18.98 -6.56
CA PHE A 266 -9.07 -18.16 -5.64
C PHE A 266 -9.58 -19.01 -4.47
N GLU A 267 -8.76 -19.17 -3.45
CA GLU A 267 -9.01 -19.98 -2.27
C GLU A 267 -8.41 -19.36 -1.01
N MET A 268 -8.77 -19.88 0.16
CA MET A 268 -8.23 -19.40 1.43
C MET A 268 -6.76 -19.87 1.62
N PRO A 269 -5.91 -19.07 2.30
CA PRO A 269 -4.47 -19.39 2.41
C PRO A 269 -4.15 -20.73 3.09
N ASP A 270 -5.06 -21.28 3.89
CA ASP A 270 -4.91 -22.59 4.51
C ASP A 270 -5.16 -23.76 3.55
N LYS A 271 -5.72 -23.50 2.37
CA LYS A 271 -6.02 -24.52 1.35
C LYS A 271 -4.87 -24.73 0.38
N ASP A 272 -4.11 -23.70 0.09
CA ASP A 272 -2.90 -23.85 -0.71
C ASP A 272 -1.83 -24.66 0.05
N LYS A 273 -1.36 -25.72 -0.59
CA LYS A 273 -0.30 -26.62 -0.09
C LYS A 273 0.85 -26.75 -1.08
N SER A 274 0.89 -25.86 -2.04
CA SER A 274 1.92 -25.84 -3.07
C SER A 274 3.31 -25.69 -2.46
N PRO A 275 4.35 -26.32 -3.03
CA PRO A 275 5.72 -26.08 -2.59
C PRO A 275 6.13 -24.61 -2.71
N ARG A 276 6.84 -24.12 -1.72
CA ARG A 276 7.33 -22.75 -1.66
C ARG A 276 8.80 -22.71 -2.00
N TYR A 277 9.21 -21.71 -2.76
CA TYR A 277 10.56 -21.56 -3.27
C TYR A 277 11.16 -20.21 -2.93
N MET A 278 12.43 -20.22 -2.57
CA MET A 278 13.27 -19.03 -2.53
C MET A 278 14.06 -18.96 -3.85
N VAL A 279 13.95 -17.85 -4.57
CA VAL A 279 14.52 -17.71 -5.93
C VAL A 279 15.76 -16.82 -5.92
N GLN A 280 16.41 -16.66 -7.07
CA GLN A 280 17.64 -15.90 -7.27
C GLN A 280 17.71 -14.62 -6.45
N LYS A 281 18.89 -14.28 -5.94
CA LYS A 281 19.22 -12.97 -5.37
C LYS A 281 19.21 -11.89 -6.44
N GLY A 282 18.92 -10.64 -6.05
CA GLY A 282 18.93 -9.50 -6.98
C GLY A 282 19.48 -8.24 -6.33
N THR A 283 20.05 -7.36 -7.15
CA THR A 283 20.63 -6.09 -6.68
C THR A 283 19.54 -5.18 -6.10
N ALA A 284 18.40 -5.00 -6.79
CA ALA A 284 17.28 -4.22 -6.28
C ALA A 284 16.81 -4.74 -4.92
N ALA A 285 16.45 -6.02 -4.82
CA ALA A 285 15.99 -6.62 -3.57
C ALA A 285 17.03 -6.47 -2.43
N THR A 286 18.32 -6.58 -2.74
CA THR A 286 19.39 -6.46 -1.75
C THR A 286 19.54 -5.02 -1.25
N LEU A 287 19.42 -4.03 -2.13
CA LEU A 287 19.51 -2.61 -1.77
C LEU A 287 18.25 -2.12 -1.03
N ASP A 288 17.07 -2.51 -1.47
CA ASP A 288 15.81 -2.21 -0.77
C ASP A 288 15.82 -2.77 0.65
N PHE A 289 16.29 -4.02 0.79
CA PHE A 289 16.50 -4.62 2.10
C PHE A 289 17.51 -3.81 2.93
N ALA A 290 18.63 -3.38 2.35
CA ALA A 290 19.63 -2.59 3.07
C ALA A 290 19.05 -1.27 3.57
N ALA A 291 18.27 -0.58 2.74
CA ALA A 291 17.58 0.66 3.10
C ALA A 291 16.61 0.45 4.27
N VAL A 292 15.70 -0.51 4.14
CA VAL A 292 14.71 -0.80 5.19
C VAL A 292 15.36 -1.20 6.50
N MET A 293 16.41 -2.04 6.46
CA MET A 293 17.11 -2.48 7.67
C MET A 293 17.87 -1.32 8.34
N ALA A 294 18.45 -0.40 7.57
CA ALA A 294 19.09 0.79 8.13
C ALA A 294 18.06 1.72 8.80
N GLN A 295 16.92 1.99 8.15
CA GLN A 295 15.83 2.77 8.72
C GLN A 295 15.27 2.11 9.99
N ALA A 296 14.99 0.81 9.93
CA ALA A 296 14.49 0.03 11.06
C ALA A 296 15.45 0.07 12.26
N SER A 297 16.76 -0.06 12.03
CA SER A 297 17.77 0.07 13.09
C SER A 297 17.67 1.40 13.82
N ARG A 298 17.55 2.50 13.07
CA ARG A 298 17.45 3.87 13.65
C ARG A 298 16.22 4.01 14.55
N ILE A 299 15.10 3.44 14.14
CA ILE A 299 13.84 3.51 14.87
C ILE A 299 13.87 2.59 16.10
N PHE A 300 14.27 1.32 15.94
CA PHE A 300 14.23 0.33 17.01
C PHE A 300 15.29 0.54 18.09
N LYS A 301 16.28 1.38 17.88
CA LYS A 301 17.15 1.88 18.96
C LYS A 301 16.40 2.55 20.10
N GLN A 302 15.15 3.00 19.86
CA GLN A 302 14.29 3.59 20.88
C GLN A 302 13.64 2.52 21.80
N TYR A 303 13.72 1.23 21.45
CA TYR A 303 13.05 0.11 22.13
C TYR A 303 14.03 -1.00 22.57
N PRO A 304 15.17 -0.66 23.23
CA PRO A 304 16.21 -1.67 23.52
C PRO A 304 15.77 -2.71 24.55
N LYS A 305 14.80 -2.36 25.40
CA LYS A 305 14.26 -3.26 26.43
C LYS A 305 13.23 -4.23 25.86
N GLU A 306 12.37 -3.74 24.98
CA GLU A 306 11.29 -4.50 24.36
C GLU A 306 11.80 -5.39 23.21
N LEU A 307 12.84 -4.93 22.51
CA LEU A 307 13.41 -5.56 21.33
C LEU A 307 14.94 -5.63 21.40
N PRO A 308 15.50 -6.35 22.39
CA PRO A 308 16.94 -6.38 22.63
C PRO A 308 17.70 -6.92 21.42
N GLY A 309 18.76 -6.21 21.00
CA GLY A 309 19.64 -6.58 19.90
C GLY A 309 19.04 -6.43 18.49
N LEU A 310 17.76 -6.07 18.34
CA LEU A 310 17.13 -5.96 17.03
C LEU A 310 17.76 -4.83 16.19
N ALA A 311 17.97 -3.66 16.78
CA ALA A 311 18.58 -2.52 16.08
C ALA A 311 19.98 -2.87 15.54
N ASP A 312 20.80 -3.56 16.33
CA ASP A 312 22.14 -4.00 15.94
C ASP A 312 22.10 -5.08 14.86
N SER A 313 21.13 -6.00 14.96
CA SER A 313 20.90 -7.02 13.92
C SER A 313 20.52 -6.37 12.59
N CYS A 314 19.63 -5.38 12.60
CA CYS A 314 19.19 -4.65 11.41
C CYS A 314 20.35 -3.91 10.75
N ILE A 315 21.14 -3.10 11.50
CA ILE A 315 22.25 -2.37 10.87
C ILE A 315 23.36 -3.29 10.37
N THR A 316 23.59 -4.40 11.06
CA THR A 316 24.56 -5.43 10.60
C THR A 316 24.09 -6.06 9.29
N ALA A 317 22.82 -6.41 9.20
CA ALA A 317 22.21 -6.95 7.98
C ALA A 317 22.24 -5.95 6.83
N ALA A 318 21.92 -4.67 7.09
CA ALA A 318 22.00 -3.60 6.09
C ALA A 318 23.41 -3.44 5.52
N LYS A 319 24.44 -3.42 6.37
CA LYS A 319 25.83 -3.31 5.94
C LYS A 319 26.30 -4.49 5.11
N LYS A 320 25.90 -5.72 5.47
CA LYS A 320 26.22 -6.92 4.69
C LYS A 320 25.56 -6.86 3.31
N ALA A 321 24.27 -6.48 3.25
CA ALA A 321 23.53 -6.34 2.00
C ALA A 321 24.13 -5.27 1.09
N TRP A 322 24.48 -4.09 1.63
CA TRP A 322 25.22 -3.07 0.89
C TRP A 322 26.56 -3.60 0.34
N GLY A 323 27.33 -4.30 1.17
CA GLY A 323 28.61 -4.88 0.75
C GLY A 323 28.48 -5.91 -0.36
N TRP A 324 27.37 -6.67 -0.37
CA TRP A 324 27.05 -7.58 -1.47
C TRP A 324 26.67 -6.81 -2.74
N ALA A 325 25.79 -5.82 -2.64
CA ALA A 325 25.31 -5.05 -3.79
C ALA A 325 26.45 -4.29 -4.49
N VAL A 326 27.38 -3.71 -3.73
CA VAL A 326 28.58 -3.05 -4.30
C VAL A 326 29.46 -4.02 -5.12
N LYS A 327 29.52 -5.29 -4.71
CA LYS A 327 30.27 -6.34 -5.45
C LYS A 327 29.45 -6.94 -6.61
N ASN A 328 28.14 -6.78 -6.58
CA ASN A 328 27.17 -7.34 -7.53
C ASN A 328 26.20 -6.23 -7.99
N PRO A 329 26.69 -5.16 -8.66
CA PRO A 329 25.87 -3.97 -8.90
C PRO A 329 24.79 -4.14 -9.98
N GLU A 330 24.80 -5.23 -10.75
CA GLU A 330 23.96 -5.41 -11.93
C GLU A 330 23.26 -6.79 -12.00
N VAL A 331 23.01 -7.42 -10.86
CA VAL A 331 22.31 -8.71 -10.80
C VAL A 331 20.80 -8.46 -10.86
N ALA A 332 20.27 -8.43 -12.10
CA ALA A 332 18.84 -8.31 -12.35
C ALA A 332 18.11 -9.65 -12.15
N TYR A 333 16.92 -9.61 -11.55
CA TYR A 333 16.00 -10.75 -11.54
C TYR A 333 15.24 -10.82 -12.86
N ARG A 334 15.64 -11.71 -13.76
CA ARG A 334 15.03 -11.89 -15.08
C ARG A 334 14.30 -13.22 -15.14
N GLN A 335 13.04 -13.24 -14.72
CA GLN A 335 12.27 -14.47 -14.54
C GLN A 335 12.20 -15.34 -15.80
N GLU A 336 12.01 -14.75 -16.97
CA GLU A 336 11.96 -15.52 -18.22
C GLU A 336 13.30 -16.21 -18.55
N GLU A 337 14.42 -15.56 -18.28
CA GLU A 337 15.74 -16.13 -18.49
C GLU A 337 16.05 -17.25 -17.50
N ILE A 338 15.60 -17.06 -16.23
CA ILE A 338 15.69 -18.08 -15.19
C ILE A 338 14.88 -19.32 -15.60
N ASN A 339 13.66 -19.11 -16.09
CA ASN A 339 12.76 -20.18 -16.51
C ASN A 339 13.25 -20.96 -17.74
N LYS A 340 14.15 -20.39 -18.54
CA LYS A 340 14.81 -21.15 -19.63
C LYS A 340 15.85 -22.14 -19.12
N LYS A 341 16.39 -21.92 -17.91
CA LYS A 341 17.54 -22.66 -17.39
C LYS A 341 17.19 -23.61 -16.25
N PHE A 342 16.13 -23.33 -15.50
CA PHE A 342 15.83 -24.00 -14.24
C PHE A 342 14.36 -24.46 -14.16
N GLU A 343 14.16 -25.54 -13.37
CA GLU A 343 12.84 -26.05 -12.98
C GLU A 343 12.73 -26.09 -11.45
N PRO A 344 11.49 -25.94 -10.90
CA PRO A 344 10.26 -25.66 -11.61
C PRO A 344 10.23 -24.23 -12.16
N LYS A 345 9.55 -24.00 -13.28
CA LYS A 345 9.34 -22.65 -13.81
C LYS A 345 8.52 -21.82 -12.83
N ILE A 346 8.95 -20.58 -12.62
CA ILE A 346 8.27 -19.65 -11.74
C ILE A 346 7.47 -18.66 -12.60
N THR A 347 6.15 -18.62 -12.43
CA THR A 347 5.25 -17.81 -13.25
C THR A 347 4.46 -16.76 -12.46
N THR A 348 4.74 -16.62 -11.16
CA THR A 348 4.19 -15.57 -10.28
C THR A 348 4.82 -14.21 -10.60
N GLY A 349 4.38 -13.12 -9.95
CA GLY A 349 4.88 -11.77 -10.20
C GLY A 349 6.39 -11.69 -10.31
N ALA A 350 6.90 -11.11 -11.39
CA ALA A 350 8.34 -11.00 -11.60
C ALA A 350 8.97 -9.88 -10.79
N TYR A 351 8.39 -8.70 -10.83
CA TYR A 351 8.90 -7.48 -10.18
C TYR A 351 10.40 -7.25 -10.43
N GLY A 352 10.83 -7.55 -11.65
CA GLY A 352 12.23 -7.39 -12.06
C GLY A 352 12.56 -5.95 -12.41
N ASP A 353 13.73 -5.50 -12.03
CA ASP A 353 14.31 -4.23 -12.42
C ASP A 353 15.64 -4.44 -13.14
N ASN A 354 16.01 -3.45 -13.97
CA ASN A 354 17.25 -3.44 -14.74
C ASN A 354 18.08 -2.17 -14.54
N ASN A 355 17.60 -1.24 -13.70
CA ASN A 355 18.31 -0.01 -13.35
C ASN A 355 18.25 0.15 -11.81
N PHE A 356 19.37 0.04 -11.17
CA PHE A 356 19.50 0.02 -9.71
C PHE A 356 20.02 1.34 -9.13
N THR A 357 20.07 2.40 -9.93
CA THR A 357 20.58 3.71 -9.50
C THR A 357 19.77 4.28 -8.34
N ASP A 358 18.47 4.14 -8.39
CA ASP A 358 17.57 4.68 -7.38
C ASP A 358 17.60 3.87 -6.09
N GLU A 359 17.77 2.54 -6.14
CA GLU A 359 17.95 1.72 -4.95
C GLU A 359 19.31 2.00 -4.29
N PHE A 360 20.39 2.21 -5.08
CA PHE A 360 21.67 2.66 -4.54
C PHE A 360 21.55 4.00 -3.82
N ILE A 361 20.82 4.97 -4.40
CA ILE A 361 20.58 6.27 -3.76
C ILE A 361 19.81 6.08 -2.46
N TRP A 362 18.75 5.29 -2.45
CA TRP A 362 17.95 5.08 -1.24
C TRP A 362 18.75 4.37 -0.16
N ALA A 363 19.38 3.24 -0.46
CA ALA A 363 20.18 2.49 0.50
C ALA A 363 21.34 3.31 1.09
N ALA A 364 22.07 4.05 0.25
CA ALA A 364 23.13 4.92 0.70
C ALA A 364 22.60 6.01 1.64
N SER A 365 21.50 6.66 1.29
CA SER A 365 20.85 7.70 2.09
C SER A 365 20.45 7.19 3.48
N GLU A 366 19.83 6.02 3.56
CA GLU A 366 19.41 5.40 4.82
C GLU A 366 20.62 4.98 5.68
N LEU A 367 21.66 4.42 5.06
CA LEU A 367 22.90 4.05 5.75
C LEU A 367 23.61 5.27 6.32
N VAL A 368 23.76 6.35 5.55
CA VAL A 368 24.36 7.60 6.04
C VAL A 368 23.53 8.21 7.17
N ALA A 369 22.21 8.29 7.01
CA ALA A 369 21.33 8.83 8.04
C ALA A 369 21.42 8.04 9.36
N THR A 370 21.61 6.72 9.28
CA THR A 370 21.66 5.83 10.44
C THR A 370 23.03 5.73 11.08
N THR A 371 24.10 5.66 10.26
CA THR A 371 25.47 5.42 10.75
C THR A 371 26.30 6.69 10.91
N ARG A 372 25.91 7.77 10.23
CA ARG A 372 26.69 9.02 10.06
C ARG A 372 27.99 8.83 9.26
N ASP A 373 28.14 7.70 8.59
CA ASP A 373 29.30 7.41 7.74
C ASP A 373 29.02 7.85 6.31
N VAL A 374 29.61 8.95 5.91
CA VAL A 374 29.45 9.55 4.57
C VAL A 374 30.09 8.73 3.45
N ALA A 375 30.91 7.73 3.79
CA ALA A 375 31.54 6.85 2.80
C ALA A 375 30.50 6.08 1.96
N TYR A 376 29.28 5.89 2.46
CA TYR A 376 28.19 5.28 1.70
C TYR A 376 27.74 6.12 0.50
N LEU A 377 27.95 7.43 0.51
CA LEU A 377 27.65 8.31 -0.64
C LEU A 377 28.78 8.40 -1.66
N LYS A 378 29.96 7.81 -1.35
CA LYS A 378 31.05 7.80 -2.30
C LYS A 378 30.68 7.09 -3.59
N ASN A 379 30.84 7.75 -4.71
CA ASN A 379 30.48 7.26 -6.05
C ASN A 379 28.97 7.11 -6.29
N ILE A 380 28.11 7.66 -5.42
CA ILE A 380 26.67 7.74 -5.65
C ILE A 380 26.35 9.09 -6.27
N ASN A 381 25.87 9.08 -7.51
CA ASN A 381 25.32 10.28 -8.14
C ASN A 381 23.88 10.48 -7.64
N LEU A 382 23.69 11.42 -6.70
CA LEU A 382 22.37 11.70 -6.12
C LEU A 382 21.40 12.35 -7.12
N LEU A 383 21.89 12.99 -8.17
CA LEU A 383 21.09 13.67 -9.20
C LEU A 383 21.38 13.10 -10.60
N PRO A 384 21.08 11.82 -10.87
CA PRO A 384 21.42 11.17 -12.13
C PRO A 384 20.68 11.76 -13.33
N ASP A 385 19.53 12.39 -13.09
CA ASP A 385 18.71 13.10 -14.08
C ASP A 385 17.87 14.20 -13.40
N ASN A 386 16.99 14.87 -14.18
CA ASN A 386 16.15 15.97 -13.67
C ASN A 386 14.78 15.49 -13.15
N ARG A 387 14.46 14.18 -13.22
CA ARG A 387 13.15 13.65 -12.85
C ARG A 387 13.04 13.43 -11.34
N MET A 388 11.85 13.64 -10.82
CA MET A 388 11.46 13.34 -9.44
C MET A 388 10.27 12.37 -9.43
N PRO A 389 10.46 11.10 -9.84
CA PRO A 389 9.37 10.15 -9.97
C PRO A 389 8.78 9.82 -8.60
N VAL A 390 7.44 9.78 -8.50
CA VAL A 390 6.76 9.33 -7.29
C VAL A 390 7.17 7.88 -6.98
N PRO A 391 7.43 7.55 -5.71
CA PRO A 391 7.91 6.22 -5.35
C PRO A 391 6.95 5.10 -5.77
N THR A 392 7.52 4.06 -6.36
CA THR A 392 6.88 2.78 -6.67
C THR A 392 7.85 1.66 -6.28
N TRP A 393 7.47 0.40 -6.46
CA TRP A 393 8.37 -0.72 -6.19
C TRP A 393 9.64 -0.73 -7.06
N SER A 394 9.65 -0.06 -8.21
CA SER A 394 10.77 0.06 -9.15
C SER A 394 11.31 1.48 -9.28
N GLN A 395 10.89 2.39 -8.41
CA GLN A 395 11.36 3.78 -8.38
C GLN A 395 11.37 4.28 -6.93
N VAL A 396 12.47 4.07 -6.24
CA VAL A 396 12.57 4.31 -4.78
C VAL A 396 13.43 5.52 -4.42
N ARG A 397 14.00 6.22 -5.39
CA ARG A 397 14.94 7.34 -5.20
C ARG A 397 14.42 8.41 -4.25
N LEU A 398 13.15 8.80 -4.36
CA LEU A 398 12.59 9.84 -3.50
C LEU A 398 12.55 9.44 -2.03
N LEU A 399 12.49 8.16 -1.70
CA LEU A 399 12.58 7.70 -0.30
C LEU A 399 13.93 8.09 0.30
N GLY A 400 15.01 7.92 -0.46
CA GLY A 400 16.35 8.36 -0.07
C GLY A 400 16.42 9.88 0.11
N TYR A 401 15.83 10.65 -0.78
CA TYR A 401 15.82 12.13 -0.67
C TYR A 401 15.04 12.60 0.55
N TYR A 402 13.88 12.00 0.84
CA TYR A 402 13.13 12.31 2.06
C TYR A 402 13.95 12.06 3.31
N THR A 403 14.69 10.95 3.35
CA THR A 403 15.58 10.62 4.46
C THR A 403 16.71 11.64 4.61
N LEU A 404 17.40 12.01 3.53
CA LEU A 404 18.46 13.01 3.57
C LEU A 404 17.95 14.38 4.04
N ILE A 405 16.79 14.83 3.56
CA ILE A 405 16.20 16.12 3.92
C ILE A 405 15.77 16.18 5.39
N LYS A 406 15.27 15.07 5.94
CA LYS A 406 14.78 14.99 7.32
C LYS A 406 15.88 14.70 8.33
N SER A 407 17.01 14.16 7.89
CA SER A 407 18.14 13.88 8.76
C SER A 407 18.88 15.15 9.11
N ASP A 408 19.67 15.13 10.21
CA ASP A 408 20.54 16.23 10.60
C ASP A 408 21.81 16.34 9.70
N ILE A 409 21.75 15.81 8.48
CA ILE A 409 22.82 15.88 7.50
C ILE A 409 22.76 17.27 6.85
N THR A 410 23.88 17.97 6.89
CA THR A 410 23.95 19.33 6.39
C THR A 410 24.44 19.39 4.93
N GLU A 411 24.24 20.53 4.29
CA GLU A 411 24.72 20.83 2.94
C GLU A 411 26.23 20.73 2.80
N ASN A 412 26.99 20.94 3.89
CA ASN A 412 28.42 20.71 3.90
C ASN A 412 28.82 19.25 3.72
N VAL A 413 27.93 18.32 4.04
CA VAL A 413 28.09 16.86 3.89
C VAL A 413 27.54 16.37 2.56
N VAL A 414 26.35 16.86 2.18
CA VAL A 414 25.67 16.52 0.94
C VAL A 414 25.39 17.81 0.15
N GLN A 415 26.30 18.14 -0.76
CA GLN A 415 26.23 19.39 -1.54
C GLN A 415 24.98 19.48 -2.42
N ASP A 416 24.37 18.36 -2.81
CA ASP A 416 23.18 18.31 -3.65
C ASP A 416 21.86 18.60 -2.88
N LEU A 417 21.88 18.69 -1.54
CA LEU A 417 20.67 18.89 -0.74
C LEU A 417 19.81 20.11 -1.15
N PRO A 418 20.38 21.30 -1.42
CA PRO A 418 19.61 22.45 -1.86
C PRO A 418 18.86 22.20 -3.18
N GLU A 419 19.54 21.57 -4.14
CA GLU A 419 18.94 21.26 -5.43
C GLU A 419 17.86 20.17 -5.32
N ILE A 420 18.09 19.13 -4.49
CA ILE A 420 17.08 18.10 -4.19
C ILE A 420 15.82 18.73 -3.59
N LYS A 421 15.97 19.60 -2.57
CA LYS A 421 14.84 20.32 -1.96
C LYS A 421 14.07 21.15 -2.98
N LYS A 422 14.78 21.93 -3.79
CA LYS A 422 14.20 22.76 -4.84
C LYS A 422 13.37 21.94 -5.82
N ARG A 423 13.92 20.84 -6.33
CA ARG A 423 13.22 19.95 -7.28
C ARG A 423 11.99 19.28 -6.66
N LEU A 424 12.08 18.85 -5.41
CA LEU A 424 10.93 18.28 -4.70
C LEU A 424 9.78 19.28 -4.54
N ILE A 425 10.11 20.53 -4.15
CA ILE A 425 9.11 21.59 -4.02
C ILE A 425 8.50 21.90 -5.40
N SER A 426 9.31 22.08 -6.44
CA SER A 426 8.82 22.32 -7.80
C SER A 426 7.89 21.19 -8.28
N THR A 427 8.24 19.94 -8.04
CA THR A 427 7.39 18.80 -8.41
C THR A 427 6.06 18.81 -7.65
N ALA A 428 6.07 19.15 -6.36
CA ALA A 428 4.84 19.27 -5.57
C ALA A 428 3.96 20.43 -6.08
N ASP A 429 4.56 21.57 -6.39
CA ASP A 429 3.86 22.74 -6.95
C ASP A 429 3.23 22.42 -8.31
N ASP A 430 3.95 21.70 -9.19
CA ASP A 430 3.43 21.23 -10.48
C ASP A 430 2.22 20.30 -10.32
N MET A 431 2.27 19.37 -9.34
CA MET A 431 1.13 18.50 -9.04
C MET A 431 -0.09 19.29 -8.53
N ILE A 432 0.13 20.27 -7.65
CA ILE A 432 -0.95 21.12 -7.11
C ILE A 432 -1.54 21.97 -8.21
N SER A 433 -0.72 22.60 -9.04
CA SER A 433 -1.18 23.44 -10.15
C SER A 433 -2.04 22.65 -11.14
N GLY A 434 -1.70 21.39 -11.40
CA GLY A 434 -2.48 20.47 -12.21
C GLY A 434 -3.87 20.20 -11.62
N VAL A 435 -4.02 20.14 -10.31
CA VAL A 435 -5.32 19.98 -9.63
C VAL A 435 -6.16 21.25 -9.70
N ASP A 436 -5.53 22.41 -9.57
CA ASP A 436 -6.25 23.71 -9.59
C ASP A 436 -6.63 24.15 -11.03
N SER A 437 -5.97 23.62 -12.05
CA SER A 437 -6.22 23.94 -13.47
C SER A 437 -7.25 23.00 -14.16
N ASN A 438 -7.67 21.93 -13.50
CA ASN A 438 -8.58 20.89 -14.00
C ASN A 438 -9.80 20.77 -13.10
#